data_b5585f8b7965d7f2bb280286b6ba6132
#
_entry.id   b5585f8b7965d7f2bb280286b6ba6132
#
_cell.length_a   1.000
_cell.length_b   1.000
_cell.length_c   1.000
_cell.angle_alpha   90.00
_cell.angle_beta   90.00
_cell.angle_gamma   90.00
#
_symmetry.space_group_name_H-M   'P 1'
#
loop_
_entity.id
_entity.type
_entity.pdbx_description
1 polymer ?
#
loop_
_entity_poly.entity_id
_entity_poly.type
_entity_poly.pdbx_seq_one_letter_code
_entity_poly.pdbx_strand_id
1 'polypeptide(L)'
;MHPMLPLPFRVRSRRKETADTFTLELSPEGPSHPFPFSPGQFNMLYLPGVGEVPISISTLTAHPGAVAHTIRSVGPVSSGLCRLEPKAPLGLRGPFGRGWPLKEAEGGDLLLLAGGIGLAPLRPAVESVLERRERYGKVFLL
;
A
#
# COMPACT_ATOMS: atom_id res chain seq x y z
N MET A 1 20.75 -5.59 1.33
CA MET A 1 19.60 -6.14 0.56
C MET A 1 19.78 -5.75 -0.90
N HIS A 2 19.68 -6.71 -1.84
CA HIS A 2 19.82 -6.38 -3.26
C HIS A 2 18.49 -5.80 -3.77
N PRO A 3 18.43 -4.54 -4.24
CA PRO A 3 17.17 -3.84 -4.52
C PRO A 3 16.35 -4.44 -5.68
N MET A 4 16.97 -5.33 -6.46
CA MET A 4 16.34 -5.98 -7.60
C MET A 4 15.75 -7.36 -7.29
N LEU A 5 16.01 -7.91 -6.10
CA LEU A 5 15.47 -9.22 -5.72
C LEU A 5 14.21 -9.04 -4.87
N PRO A 6 13.08 -9.63 -5.29
CA PRO A 6 11.88 -9.62 -4.46
C PRO A 6 12.11 -10.39 -3.16
N LEU A 7 11.67 -9.80 -2.04
CA LEU A 7 11.62 -10.48 -0.76
C LEU A 7 10.38 -11.39 -0.73
N PRO A 8 10.47 -12.56 -0.09
CA PRO A 8 9.33 -13.44 0.06
C PRO A 8 8.33 -12.88 1.07
N PHE A 9 7.10 -12.72 0.63
CA PHE A 9 5.94 -12.31 1.42
C PHE A 9 4.81 -13.31 1.27
N ARG A 10 3.86 -13.28 2.20
CA ARG A 10 2.61 -14.04 2.14
C ARG A 10 1.41 -13.14 2.32
N VAL A 11 0.32 -13.51 1.68
CA VAL A 11 -0.98 -12.89 1.93
C VAL A 11 -1.41 -13.23 3.36
N ARG A 12 -1.57 -12.22 4.20
CA ARG A 12 -2.08 -12.32 5.56
C ARG A 12 -3.60 -12.32 5.57
N SER A 13 -4.18 -11.38 4.87
CA SER A 13 -5.63 -11.25 4.68
C SER A 13 -5.95 -10.72 3.29
N ARG A 14 -7.17 -11.04 2.83
CA ARG A 14 -7.73 -10.58 1.56
C ARG A 14 -9.12 -10.03 1.82
N ARG A 15 -9.39 -8.82 1.39
CA ARG A 15 -10.70 -8.19 1.50
C ARG A 15 -11.18 -7.73 0.12
N LYS A 16 -12.40 -8.10 -0.23
CA LYS A 16 -13.06 -7.62 -1.44
C LYS A 16 -13.59 -6.20 -1.19
N GLU A 17 -13.19 -5.25 -2.03
CA GLU A 17 -13.66 -3.87 -1.97
C GLU A 17 -14.81 -3.62 -2.97
N THR A 18 -14.62 -4.08 -4.22
CA THR A 18 -15.62 -4.04 -5.29
C THR A 18 -15.60 -5.34 -6.08
N ALA A 19 -16.34 -5.40 -7.19
CA ALA A 19 -16.37 -6.59 -8.05
C ALA A 19 -14.97 -6.97 -8.58
N ASP A 20 -14.11 -5.99 -8.83
CA ASP A 20 -12.79 -6.15 -9.47
C ASP A 20 -11.61 -5.64 -8.64
N THR A 21 -11.85 -5.16 -7.41
CA THR A 21 -10.85 -4.53 -6.55
C THR A 21 -10.77 -5.22 -5.20
N PHE A 22 -9.54 -5.52 -4.78
CA PHE A 22 -9.24 -6.25 -3.54
C PHE A 22 -8.10 -5.59 -2.79
N THR A 23 -8.19 -5.58 -1.46
CA THR A 23 -7.08 -5.20 -0.57
C THR A 23 -6.43 -6.45 -0.01
N LEU A 24 -5.13 -6.57 -0.23
CA LEU A 24 -4.28 -7.61 0.33
C LEU A 24 -3.41 -7.00 1.43
N GLU A 25 -3.45 -7.56 2.61
CA GLU A 25 -2.44 -7.33 3.65
C GLU A 25 -1.37 -8.41 3.52
N LEU A 26 -0.13 -7.97 3.40
CA LEU A 26 1.03 -8.82 3.15
C LEU A 26 1.96 -8.80 4.35
N SER A 27 2.49 -9.95 4.74
CA SER A 27 3.52 -10.08 5.78
C SER A 27 4.77 -10.77 5.23
N PRO A 28 5.97 -10.40 5.70
CA PRO A 28 7.20 -11.07 5.29
C PRO A 28 7.20 -12.53 5.71
N GLU A 29 7.84 -13.40 4.93
CA GLU A 29 8.18 -14.74 5.38
C GLU A 29 9.39 -14.67 6.32
N GLY A 30 9.29 -15.34 7.47
CA GLY A 30 10.33 -15.34 8.48
C GLY A 30 10.16 -14.29 9.57
N PRO A 31 11.23 -13.90 10.26
CA PRO A 31 11.17 -12.94 11.36
C PRO A 31 10.58 -11.61 10.90
N SER A 32 9.60 -11.11 11.67
CA SER A 32 9.00 -9.82 11.38
C SER A 32 9.97 -8.69 11.67
N HIS A 33 10.34 -7.95 10.64
CA HIS A 33 11.09 -6.71 10.75
C HIS A 33 10.17 -5.54 10.36
N PRO A 34 10.37 -4.35 10.95
CA PRO A 34 9.65 -3.17 10.51
C PRO A 34 9.80 -2.97 9.00
N PHE A 35 8.71 -2.64 8.32
CA PHE A 35 8.69 -2.25 6.92
C PHE A 35 8.38 -0.75 6.84
N PRO A 36 9.40 0.12 7.02
CA PRO A 36 9.18 1.56 7.05
C PRO A 36 8.85 2.06 5.64
N PHE A 37 7.81 2.86 5.55
CA PHE A 37 7.43 3.57 4.32
C PHE A 37 6.82 4.94 4.64
N SER A 38 6.78 5.81 3.64
CA SER A 38 6.08 7.08 3.72
C SER A 38 4.78 7.00 2.91
N PRO A 39 3.66 7.58 3.42
CA PRO A 39 2.42 7.69 2.63
C PRO A 39 2.67 8.25 1.24
N GLY A 40 2.20 7.58 0.20
CA GLY A 40 2.45 7.91 -1.20
C GLY A 40 3.46 7.02 -1.90
N GLN A 41 4.21 6.20 -1.17
CA GLN A 41 5.11 5.22 -1.75
C GLN A 41 4.37 3.98 -2.26
N PHE A 42 5.06 3.20 -3.10
CA PHE A 42 4.55 1.97 -3.72
C PHE A 42 5.57 0.83 -3.62
N ASN A 43 5.11 -0.38 -3.83
CA ASN A 43 5.96 -1.56 -3.97
C ASN A 43 5.73 -2.23 -5.33
N MET A 44 6.77 -2.91 -5.83
CA MET A 44 6.63 -3.88 -6.90
C MET A 44 6.15 -5.20 -6.29
N LEU A 45 4.99 -5.67 -6.70
CA LEU A 45 4.46 -6.96 -6.30
C LEU A 45 4.73 -7.98 -7.41
N TYR A 46 5.47 -9.01 -7.09
CA TYR A 46 5.89 -10.06 -8.00
C TYR A 46 5.03 -11.32 -7.81
N LEU A 47 4.35 -11.73 -8.87
CA LEU A 47 3.62 -12.98 -8.92
C LEU A 47 4.46 -14.02 -9.68
N PRO A 48 4.95 -15.07 -9.01
CA PRO A 48 5.80 -16.08 -9.62
C PRO A 48 5.20 -16.67 -10.90
N GLY A 49 6.01 -16.75 -11.96
CA GLY A 49 5.59 -17.27 -13.26
C GLY A 49 4.71 -16.35 -14.12
N VAL A 50 4.35 -15.17 -13.61
CA VAL A 50 3.49 -14.20 -14.34
C VAL A 50 4.19 -12.87 -14.56
N GLY A 51 4.79 -12.27 -13.52
CA GLY A 51 5.47 -10.99 -13.62
C GLY A 51 5.32 -10.12 -12.39
N GLU A 52 5.64 -8.84 -12.51
CA GLU A 52 5.52 -7.87 -11.42
C GLU A 52 4.78 -6.61 -11.87
N VAL A 53 4.18 -5.91 -10.92
CA VAL A 53 3.43 -4.67 -11.15
C VAL A 53 3.61 -3.71 -9.96
N PRO A 54 3.74 -2.37 -10.22
CA PRO A 54 3.78 -1.37 -9.15
C PRO A 54 2.39 -1.16 -8.56
N ILE A 55 2.29 -1.30 -7.25
CA ILE A 55 1.04 -1.07 -6.52
C ILE A 55 1.32 -0.17 -5.32
N SER A 56 0.57 0.92 -5.20
CA SER A 56 0.66 1.85 -4.08
C SER A 56 0.35 1.17 -2.75
N ILE A 57 1.04 1.58 -1.70
CA ILE A 57 0.69 1.21 -0.33
C ILE A 57 -0.60 1.94 0.02
N SER A 58 -1.60 1.23 0.53
CA SER A 58 -2.98 1.74 0.64
C SER A 58 -3.50 1.94 2.06
N THR A 59 -2.74 1.57 3.09
CA THR A 59 -3.10 1.85 4.49
C THR A 59 -1.92 1.64 5.43
N LEU A 60 -1.93 2.32 6.56
CA LEU A 60 -1.08 2.02 7.70
C LEU A 60 -1.58 0.73 8.34
N THR A 61 -0.70 -0.23 8.58
CA THR A 61 -1.08 -1.50 9.20
C THR A 61 -0.71 -1.52 10.69
N ALA A 62 -1.54 -2.15 11.49
CA ALA A 62 -1.26 -2.34 12.91
C ALA A 62 -0.27 -3.49 13.18
N HIS A 63 0.02 -4.32 12.18
CA HIS A 63 0.90 -5.48 12.32
C HIS A 63 2.33 -5.13 11.96
N PRO A 64 3.31 -5.38 12.83
CA PRO A 64 4.72 -5.12 12.55
C PRO A 64 5.19 -5.82 11.26
N GLY A 65 5.82 -5.04 10.37
CA GLY A 65 6.36 -5.54 9.10
C GLY A 65 5.31 -5.83 8.02
N ALA A 66 4.02 -5.76 8.32
CA ALA A 66 2.97 -5.93 7.32
C ALA A 66 2.78 -4.65 6.49
N VAL A 67 2.30 -4.83 5.27
CA VAL A 67 1.98 -3.74 4.35
C VAL A 67 0.73 -4.10 3.55
N ALA A 68 -0.14 -3.14 3.29
CA ALA A 68 -1.37 -3.38 2.56
C ALA A 68 -1.41 -2.69 1.21
N HIS A 69 -2.00 -3.37 0.24
CA HIS A 69 -2.15 -2.93 -1.14
C HIS A 69 -3.57 -3.15 -1.63
N THR A 70 -4.16 -2.12 -2.23
CA THR A 70 -5.46 -2.20 -2.88
C THR A 70 -5.24 -2.31 -4.38
N ILE A 71 -5.67 -3.42 -4.97
CA ILE A 71 -5.36 -3.84 -6.33
C ILE A 71 -6.63 -3.97 -7.13
N ARG A 72 -6.69 -3.31 -8.30
CA ARG A 72 -7.73 -3.52 -9.29
C ARG A 72 -7.27 -4.53 -10.33
N SER A 73 -8.12 -5.47 -10.64
CA SER A 73 -7.89 -6.52 -11.63
C SER A 73 -8.03 -5.95 -13.04
N VAL A 74 -6.90 -5.60 -13.68
CA VAL A 74 -6.88 -4.97 -15.02
C VAL A 74 -5.96 -5.67 -16.01
N GLY A 75 -5.10 -6.58 -15.57
CA GLY A 75 -4.13 -7.30 -16.41
C GLY A 75 -3.71 -8.60 -15.78
N PRO A 76 -2.85 -9.41 -16.42
CA PRO A 76 -2.50 -10.76 -15.96
C PRO A 76 -1.94 -10.79 -14.53
N VAL A 77 -1.01 -9.89 -14.20
CA VAL A 77 -0.38 -9.84 -12.87
C VAL A 77 -1.38 -9.36 -11.83
N SER A 78 -2.04 -8.23 -12.04
CA SER A 78 -3.02 -7.69 -11.08
C SER A 78 -4.19 -8.63 -10.86
N SER A 79 -4.68 -9.29 -11.91
CA SER A 79 -5.75 -10.30 -11.81
C SER A 79 -5.28 -11.54 -11.04
N GLY A 80 -4.04 -11.96 -11.25
CA GLY A 80 -3.43 -13.06 -10.50
C GLY A 80 -3.28 -12.73 -9.02
N LEU A 81 -2.78 -11.53 -8.70
CA LEU A 81 -2.68 -11.04 -7.33
C LEU A 81 -4.05 -10.98 -6.63
N CYS A 82 -5.08 -10.47 -7.31
CA CYS A 82 -6.44 -10.40 -6.77
C CYS A 82 -7.05 -11.77 -6.42
N ARG A 83 -6.56 -12.85 -7.04
CA ARG A 83 -7.00 -14.23 -6.78
C ARG A 83 -6.22 -14.94 -5.68
N LEU A 84 -5.14 -14.34 -5.17
CA LEU A 84 -4.36 -14.94 -4.09
C LEU A 84 -5.21 -15.04 -2.82
N GLU A 85 -5.20 -16.22 -2.23
CA GLU A 85 -5.86 -16.50 -0.96
C GLU A 85 -4.88 -16.33 0.22
N PRO A 86 -5.37 -16.18 1.46
CA PRO A 86 -4.51 -16.14 2.65
C PRO A 86 -3.49 -17.30 2.67
N LYS A 87 -2.26 -16.98 3.06
CA LYS A 87 -1.06 -17.83 3.06
C LYS A 87 -0.38 -18.00 1.70
N ALA A 88 -0.98 -17.56 0.60
CA ALA A 88 -0.35 -17.63 -0.72
C ALA A 88 0.94 -16.81 -0.76
N PRO A 89 2.02 -17.34 -1.39
CA PRO A 89 3.30 -16.64 -1.51
C PRO A 89 3.28 -15.64 -2.66
N LEU A 90 4.04 -14.55 -2.49
CA LEU A 90 4.38 -13.60 -3.54
C LEU A 90 5.72 -12.94 -3.21
N GLY A 91 6.28 -12.22 -4.17
CA GLY A 91 7.46 -11.41 -3.96
C GLY A 91 7.11 -9.93 -3.80
N LEU A 92 7.85 -9.23 -2.97
CA LEU A 92 7.72 -7.79 -2.79
C LEU A 92 9.10 -7.13 -2.79
N ARG A 93 9.25 -6.04 -3.52
CA ARG A 93 10.41 -5.16 -3.42
C ARG A 93 9.98 -3.71 -3.36
N GLY A 94 10.65 -2.95 -2.53
CA GLY A 94 10.35 -1.55 -2.23
C GLY A 94 10.73 -1.18 -0.79
N PRO A 95 10.21 -0.07 -0.25
CA PRO A 95 9.30 0.86 -0.92
C PRO A 95 10.01 1.75 -1.94
N PHE A 96 9.29 2.17 -2.97
CA PHE A 96 9.77 3.06 -4.03
C PHE A 96 8.96 4.36 -4.06
N GLY A 97 9.49 5.36 -4.75
CA GLY A 97 8.86 6.66 -4.90
C GLY A 97 9.08 7.57 -3.71
N ARG A 98 8.49 8.77 -3.80
CA ARG A 98 8.50 9.78 -2.73
C ARG A 98 7.17 9.75 -1.98
N GLY A 99 7.23 10.05 -0.68
CA GLY A 99 6.03 10.29 0.10
C GLY A 99 5.32 11.59 -0.28
N TRP A 100 4.05 11.69 0.07
CA TRP A 100 3.33 12.95 0.02
C TRP A 100 3.97 14.00 0.94
N PRO A 101 4.01 15.29 0.57
CA PRO A 101 4.68 16.36 1.34
C PRO A 101 3.84 16.78 2.55
N LEU A 102 3.50 15.84 3.42
CA LEU A 102 2.62 16.08 4.57
C LEU A 102 3.27 16.99 5.62
N LYS A 103 4.61 16.90 5.77
CA LYS A 103 5.35 17.74 6.71
C LYS A 103 5.36 19.20 6.27
N GLU A 104 5.49 19.45 4.98
CA GLU A 104 5.45 20.80 4.41
C GLU A 104 4.07 21.45 4.52
N ALA A 105 3.03 20.64 4.64
CA ALA A 105 1.64 21.11 4.81
C ALA A 105 1.27 21.41 6.28
N GLU A 106 2.15 21.09 7.25
CA GLU A 106 1.89 21.38 8.66
C GLU A 106 1.70 22.90 8.89
N GLY A 107 0.72 23.27 9.69
CA GLY A 107 0.33 24.67 9.97
C GLY A 107 -0.65 25.26 8.96
N GLY A 108 -0.87 24.62 7.82
CA GLY A 108 -1.78 25.07 6.77
C GLY A 108 -3.06 24.23 6.65
N ASP A 109 -3.96 24.66 5.77
CA ASP A 109 -5.13 23.89 5.35
C ASP A 109 -4.69 22.83 4.32
N LEU A 110 -5.35 21.67 4.35
CA LEU A 110 -5.02 20.54 3.49
C LEU A 110 -6.24 20.08 2.70
N LEU A 111 -6.07 20.01 1.39
CA LEU A 111 -7.06 19.41 0.49
C LEU A 111 -6.51 18.12 -0.10
N LEU A 112 -7.17 17.00 0.18
CA LEU A 112 -6.90 15.68 -0.39
C LEU A 112 -7.97 15.37 -1.43
N LEU A 113 -7.55 15.17 -2.67
CA LEU A 113 -8.45 14.93 -3.79
C LEU A 113 -8.19 13.56 -4.41
N ALA A 114 -9.23 12.72 -4.49
CA ALA A 114 -9.14 11.38 -5.04
C ALA A 114 -10.25 11.09 -6.04
N GLY A 115 -9.91 10.39 -7.13
CA GLY A 115 -10.87 9.84 -8.09
C GLY A 115 -10.75 8.31 -8.14
N GLY A 116 -11.86 7.59 -7.89
CA GLY A 116 -11.91 6.14 -7.96
C GLY A 116 -10.85 5.45 -7.10
N ILE A 117 -10.09 4.52 -7.69
CA ILE A 117 -9.02 3.79 -6.98
C ILE A 117 -7.86 4.72 -6.52
N GLY A 118 -7.79 5.97 -7.00
CA GLY A 118 -6.82 6.96 -6.55
C GLY A 118 -6.92 7.28 -5.05
N LEU A 119 -7.99 6.91 -4.39
CA LEU A 119 -8.10 6.95 -2.93
C LEU A 119 -7.09 6.02 -2.25
N ALA A 120 -6.74 4.89 -2.86
CA ALA A 120 -5.83 3.91 -2.28
C ALA A 120 -4.45 4.51 -1.90
N PRO A 121 -3.72 5.20 -2.80
CA PRO A 121 -2.46 5.85 -2.44
C PRO A 121 -2.61 7.06 -1.50
N LEU A 122 -3.78 7.68 -1.44
CA LEU A 122 -4.04 8.81 -0.53
C LEU A 122 -4.44 8.35 0.87
N ARG A 123 -5.00 7.17 1.03
CA ARG A 123 -5.48 6.68 2.32
C ARG A 123 -4.43 6.71 3.43
N PRO A 124 -3.18 6.25 3.23
CA PRO A 124 -2.15 6.37 4.26
C PRO A 124 -1.85 7.82 4.66
N ALA A 125 -1.98 8.77 3.71
CA ALA A 125 -1.84 10.19 4.01
C ALA A 125 -2.99 10.69 4.89
N VAL A 126 -4.24 10.31 4.57
CA VAL A 126 -5.41 10.63 5.40
C VAL A 126 -5.23 10.07 6.81
N GLU A 127 -4.84 8.81 6.94
CA GLU A 127 -4.59 8.14 8.22
C GLU A 127 -3.51 8.88 9.03
N SER A 128 -2.36 9.22 8.41
CA SER A 128 -1.27 9.99 9.03
C SER A 128 -1.69 11.39 9.48
N VAL A 129 -2.52 12.08 8.68
CA VAL A 129 -3.04 13.40 9.02
C VAL A 129 -4.00 13.30 10.22
N LEU A 130 -4.85 12.28 10.26
CA LEU A 130 -5.78 12.05 11.38
C LEU A 130 -5.06 11.72 12.68
N GLU A 131 -3.96 10.94 12.61
CA GLU A 131 -3.12 10.63 13.78
C GLU A 131 -2.42 11.87 14.36
N ARG A 132 -2.22 12.91 13.55
CA ARG A 132 -1.54 14.16 13.92
C ARG A 132 -2.40 15.38 13.58
N ARG A 133 -3.70 15.25 13.80
CA ARG A 133 -4.72 16.19 13.34
C ARG A 133 -4.45 17.63 13.78
N GLU A 134 -3.88 17.81 14.99
CA GLU A 134 -3.54 19.11 15.59
C GLU A 134 -2.46 19.88 14.82
N ARG A 135 -1.70 19.21 13.96
CA ARG A 135 -0.65 19.85 13.15
C ARG A 135 -1.17 20.55 11.90
N TYR A 136 -2.44 20.35 11.56
CA TYR A 136 -3.04 20.87 10.32
C TYR A 136 -4.21 21.80 10.62
N GLY A 137 -4.44 22.78 9.77
CA GLY A 137 -5.62 23.62 9.77
C GLY A 137 -6.88 22.85 9.36
N LYS A 138 -7.64 23.35 8.41
CA LYS A 138 -8.79 22.63 7.86
C LYS A 138 -8.31 21.49 6.96
N VAL A 139 -8.96 20.34 7.07
CA VAL A 139 -8.65 19.16 6.24
C VAL A 139 -9.90 18.78 5.46
N PHE A 140 -9.78 18.76 4.15
CA PHE A 140 -10.83 18.37 3.21
C PHE A 140 -10.43 17.12 2.44
N LEU A 141 -11.34 16.17 2.32
CA LEU A 141 -11.22 15.00 1.47
C LEU A 141 -12.39 15.01 0.48
N LEU A 142 -12.07 15.03 -0.82
CA LEU A 142 -13.03 15.02 -1.92
C LEU A 142 -12.78 13.86 -2.89
#